data_ad661b36c1088aea2bc1ab0d1889c7f6
#
_entry.id   ad661b36c1088aea2bc1ab0d1889c7f6
#
_cell.length_a   1.000
_cell.length_b   1.000
_cell.length_c   1.000
_cell.angle_alpha   90.00
_cell.angle_beta   90.00
_cell.angle_gamma   90.00
#
_symmetry.space_group_name_H-M   'P 1'
#
loop_
_entity.id
_entity.type
_entity.pdbx_description
1 polymer ?
#
loop_
_entity_poly.entity_id
_entity_poly.type
_entity_poly.pdbx_seq_one_letter_code
_entity_poly.pdbx_strand_id
1 'polypeptide(L)'
;MKLKSLSLALLALPFTVPALADNPQSAVQNNIVSFNAEVEKEVSRDLLQVTLFYQVEGTSLSTLNKTINEKLSKALSIAKNESAVEIKDHFRHTRVRYNNQGKQSGWIDRVELVLESKDFQAISKVISELDGVMAVESTNALISSEKLMSLENELTQAALDKFKNKATLIQNSLNMKGYQILDLDVSSVNEQTMSPRPYMMAMEKSAVMSAVDSSGDAYLENGKEKIKARISARIALRAE
;
A
#
# COMPACT_ATOMS: atom_id res chain seq x y z
N MET A 1 67.71 84.10 4.42
CA MET A 1 67.25 82.85 5.01
C MET A 1 65.85 82.57 4.52
N LYS A 2 65.65 81.53 3.78
CA LYS A 2 64.37 81.21 3.04
C LYS A 2 63.48 80.38 3.86
N LEU A 3 62.28 80.84 4.23
CA LEU A 3 61.19 80.01 4.77
C LEU A 3 60.50 79.26 3.64
N LYS A 4 60.42 77.95 3.79
CA LYS A 4 59.62 77.10 2.89
C LYS A 4 58.23 76.82 3.55
N SER A 5 57.20 77.31 2.86
CA SER A 5 55.83 77.02 3.21
C SER A 5 55.44 75.59 2.87
N LEU A 6 54.90 74.86 3.85
CA LEU A 6 54.40 73.50 3.69
C LEU A 6 52.87 73.55 3.48
N SER A 7 52.41 73.18 2.29
CA SER A 7 50.97 73.09 1.96
C SER A 7 50.41 71.76 2.39
N LEU A 8 49.43 71.79 3.28
CA LEU A 8 48.67 70.62 3.75
C LEU A 8 47.50 70.36 2.80
N ALA A 9 47.58 69.33 2.00
CA ALA A 9 46.47 68.86 1.14
C ALA A 9 45.48 67.98 1.94
N LEU A 10 44.26 68.48 2.11
CA LEU A 10 43.17 67.81 2.76
C LEU A 10 42.49 66.82 1.77
N LEU A 11 42.69 65.54 1.91
CA LEU A 11 42.10 64.47 1.07
C LEU A 11 40.66 64.17 1.55
N ALA A 12 39.62 64.60 0.81
CA ALA A 12 38.23 64.29 1.06
C ALA A 12 37.93 62.91 0.50
N LEU A 13 37.66 61.91 1.37
CA LEU A 13 37.17 60.58 1.02
C LEU A 13 35.64 60.65 0.86
N PRO A 14 35.06 60.19 -0.27
CA PRO A 14 33.61 60.03 -0.39
C PRO A 14 33.12 58.83 0.44
N PHE A 15 32.29 59.10 1.43
CA PHE A 15 31.50 58.04 2.12
C PHE A 15 30.40 57.53 1.18
N THR A 16 30.60 56.36 0.58
CA THR A 16 29.54 55.62 -0.09
C THR A 16 28.71 54.91 0.98
N VAL A 17 27.50 55.42 1.22
CA VAL A 17 26.48 54.72 2.04
C VAL A 17 25.94 53.57 1.19
N PRO A 18 26.03 52.31 1.64
CA PRO A 18 25.33 51.22 0.95
C PRO A 18 23.82 51.44 1.09
N ALA A 19 23.12 51.62 -0.02
CA ALA A 19 21.68 51.54 -0.06
C ALA A 19 21.28 50.15 0.36
N LEU A 20 20.64 50.00 1.53
CA LEU A 20 19.94 48.79 1.92
C LEU A 20 18.80 48.61 0.92
N ALA A 21 19.01 47.73 -0.05
CA ALA A 21 17.94 47.28 -0.91
C ALA A 21 16.91 46.55 0.00
N ASP A 22 15.79 47.22 0.18
CA ASP A 22 14.60 46.57 0.79
C ASP A 22 14.27 45.35 -0.04
N ASN A 23 14.47 44.17 0.55
CA ASN A 23 14.15 42.93 -0.08
C ASN A 23 12.62 42.71 0.07
N PRO A 24 11.80 42.84 -1.00
CA PRO A 24 10.34 42.74 -0.89
C PRO A 24 9.82 41.33 -0.56
N GLN A 25 10.71 40.43 -0.20
CA GLN A 25 10.36 39.00 0.01
C GLN A 25 9.81 38.68 1.42
N SER A 26 9.75 39.64 2.35
CA SER A 26 9.29 39.38 3.73
C SER A 26 7.80 39.59 3.97
N ALA A 27 7.04 40.13 3.01
CA ALA A 27 5.62 40.47 3.23
C ALA A 27 4.62 39.32 2.97
N VAL A 28 5.05 38.15 2.44
CA VAL A 28 4.13 37.09 1.99
C VAL A 28 3.92 35.99 3.07
N GLN A 29 4.65 36.01 4.20
CA GLN A 29 4.62 34.91 5.17
C GLN A 29 3.44 34.89 6.16
N ASN A 30 2.63 35.94 6.25
CA ASN A 30 1.68 36.11 7.36
C ASN A 30 0.28 35.49 7.12
N ASN A 31 -0.03 35.01 5.93
CA ASN A 31 -1.36 34.46 5.60
C ASN A 31 -1.29 33.03 5.06
N ILE A 32 -0.41 32.20 5.62
CA ILE A 32 -0.27 30.80 5.22
C ILE A 32 -1.21 29.95 6.06
N VAL A 33 -2.02 29.14 5.38
CA VAL A 33 -2.92 28.16 6.01
C VAL A 33 -2.56 26.76 5.52
N SER A 34 -2.44 25.82 6.48
CA SER A 34 -2.22 24.40 6.21
C SER A 34 -3.45 23.62 6.62
N PHE A 35 -3.94 22.74 5.76
CA PHE A 35 -5.10 21.89 6.06
C PHE A 35 -5.08 20.62 5.21
N ASN A 36 -5.94 19.68 5.61
CA ASN A 36 -6.13 18.42 4.88
C ASN A 36 -7.56 18.32 4.34
N ALA A 37 -7.70 17.67 3.18
CA ALA A 37 -8.95 17.20 2.64
C ALA A 37 -8.85 15.67 2.49
N GLU A 38 -9.78 14.93 3.08
CA GLU A 38 -9.81 13.47 3.05
C GLU A 38 -11.19 13.02 2.60
N VAL A 39 -11.24 12.06 1.69
CA VAL A 39 -12.44 11.34 1.28
C VAL A 39 -12.25 9.86 1.54
N GLU A 40 -13.33 9.16 1.88
CA GLU A 40 -13.32 7.71 2.05
C GLU A 40 -14.47 7.08 1.29
N LYS A 41 -14.26 5.85 0.83
CA LYS A 41 -15.26 5.02 0.18
C LYS A 41 -15.17 3.60 0.70
N GLU A 42 -16.29 3.02 1.06
CA GLU A 42 -16.39 1.61 1.41
C GLU A 42 -16.57 0.80 0.14
N VAL A 43 -15.72 -0.20 -0.06
CA VAL A 43 -15.72 -1.05 -1.26
C VAL A 43 -15.64 -2.53 -0.86
N SER A 44 -16.35 -3.37 -1.60
CA SER A 44 -16.26 -4.82 -1.43
C SER A 44 -14.96 -5.34 -2.02
N ARG A 45 -14.35 -6.31 -1.36
CA ARG A 45 -13.23 -7.07 -1.91
C ARG A 45 -13.74 -7.95 -3.04
N ASP A 46 -12.99 -8.05 -4.11
CA ASP A 46 -13.41 -8.73 -5.35
C ASP A 46 -12.39 -9.75 -5.86
N LEU A 47 -11.32 -10.00 -5.10
CA LEU A 47 -10.28 -10.95 -5.42
C LEU A 47 -10.05 -11.88 -4.23
N LEU A 48 -10.07 -13.18 -4.45
CA LEU A 48 -9.68 -14.18 -3.46
C LEU A 48 -8.28 -14.71 -3.81
N GLN A 49 -7.36 -14.59 -2.87
CA GLN A 49 -6.03 -15.17 -2.94
C GLN A 49 -5.93 -16.32 -1.96
N VAL A 50 -5.47 -17.46 -2.43
CA VAL A 50 -5.28 -18.65 -1.62
C VAL A 50 -3.85 -19.12 -1.75
N THR A 51 -3.18 -19.30 -0.61
CA THR A 51 -1.86 -19.93 -0.55
C THR A 51 -2.03 -21.37 -0.09
N LEU A 52 -1.58 -22.30 -0.92
CA LEU A 52 -1.52 -23.71 -0.62
C LEU A 52 -0.07 -24.13 -0.44
N PHE A 53 0.15 -25.18 0.34
CA PHE A 53 1.49 -25.73 0.53
C PHE A 53 1.50 -27.26 0.56
N TYR A 54 2.67 -27.82 0.23
CA TYR A 54 3.02 -29.19 0.52
C TYR A 54 4.45 -29.23 1.11
N GLN A 55 4.61 -29.96 2.20
CA GLN A 55 5.89 -30.12 2.86
C GLN A 55 6.19 -31.62 3.08
N VAL A 56 7.44 -32.00 2.89
CA VAL A 56 7.92 -33.35 3.11
C VAL A 56 9.30 -33.32 3.75
N GLU A 57 9.58 -34.30 4.61
CA GLU A 57 10.87 -34.45 5.29
C GLU A 57 11.49 -35.81 4.98
N GLY A 58 12.83 -35.85 4.96
CA GLY A 58 13.54 -37.10 4.73
C GLY A 58 15.06 -36.92 4.69
N THR A 59 15.76 -38.04 4.53
CA THR A 59 17.23 -38.06 4.49
C THR A 59 17.79 -37.95 3.07
N SER A 60 17.00 -38.30 2.03
CA SER A 60 17.40 -38.26 0.63
C SER A 60 16.77 -37.05 -0.09
N LEU A 61 17.58 -36.04 -0.39
CA LEU A 61 17.15 -34.86 -1.12
C LEU A 61 16.58 -35.20 -2.51
N SER A 62 17.14 -36.21 -3.19
CA SER A 62 16.66 -36.66 -4.51
C SER A 62 15.22 -37.21 -4.43
N THR A 63 14.92 -37.98 -3.39
CA THR A 63 13.56 -38.51 -3.16
C THR A 63 12.58 -37.39 -2.86
N LEU A 64 12.97 -36.44 -2.01
CA LEU A 64 12.13 -35.28 -1.68
C LEU A 64 11.83 -34.45 -2.93
N ASN A 65 12.85 -34.18 -3.75
CA ASN A 65 12.71 -33.47 -5.01
C ASN A 65 11.69 -34.11 -5.95
N LYS A 66 11.74 -35.42 -6.08
CA LYS A 66 10.78 -36.17 -6.91
C LYS A 66 9.36 -35.99 -6.36
N THR A 67 9.16 -36.22 -5.07
CA THR A 67 7.85 -36.12 -4.40
C THR A 67 7.25 -34.71 -4.52
N ILE A 68 8.05 -33.67 -4.26
CA ILE A 68 7.61 -32.27 -4.39
C ILE A 68 7.20 -31.95 -5.83
N ASN A 69 8.01 -32.35 -6.81
CA ASN A 69 7.71 -32.09 -8.21
C ASN A 69 6.44 -32.81 -8.68
N GLU A 70 6.20 -34.05 -8.24
CA GLU A 70 4.97 -34.78 -8.53
C GLU A 70 3.73 -34.08 -7.95
N LYS A 71 3.81 -33.64 -6.69
CA LYS A 71 2.72 -32.94 -6.02
C LYS A 71 2.44 -31.58 -6.66
N LEU A 72 3.49 -30.79 -6.94
CA LEU A 72 3.35 -29.50 -7.60
C LEU A 72 2.79 -29.64 -9.02
N SER A 73 3.30 -30.59 -9.80
CA SER A 73 2.82 -30.81 -11.18
C SER A 73 1.34 -31.20 -11.19
N LYS A 74 0.90 -32.04 -10.24
CA LYS A 74 -0.50 -32.41 -10.11
C LYS A 74 -1.35 -31.17 -9.72
N ALA A 75 -0.90 -30.37 -8.75
CA ALA A 75 -1.60 -29.17 -8.32
C ALA A 75 -1.73 -28.14 -9.46
N LEU A 76 -0.65 -27.89 -10.20
CA LEU A 76 -0.66 -26.99 -11.36
C LEU A 76 -1.61 -27.49 -12.47
N SER A 77 -1.68 -28.81 -12.69
CA SER A 77 -2.61 -29.38 -13.67
C SER A 77 -4.08 -29.15 -13.25
N ILE A 78 -4.41 -29.37 -11.98
CA ILE A 78 -5.75 -29.14 -11.45
C ILE A 78 -6.12 -27.66 -11.58
N ALA A 79 -5.25 -26.74 -11.12
CA ALA A 79 -5.51 -25.31 -11.19
C ALA A 79 -5.67 -24.79 -12.62
N LYS A 80 -4.91 -25.30 -13.59
CA LYS A 80 -5.00 -24.90 -15.01
C LYS A 80 -6.29 -25.37 -15.70
N ASN A 81 -6.99 -26.37 -15.16
CA ASN A 81 -8.26 -26.82 -15.73
C ASN A 81 -9.40 -25.83 -15.45
N GLU A 82 -9.23 -24.92 -14.50
CA GLU A 82 -10.22 -23.90 -14.18
C GLU A 82 -9.74 -22.53 -14.66
N SER A 83 -10.30 -22.09 -15.80
CA SER A 83 -9.85 -20.84 -16.48
C SER A 83 -10.09 -19.56 -15.70
N ALA A 84 -11.02 -19.60 -14.72
CA ALA A 84 -11.31 -18.47 -13.84
C ALA A 84 -10.29 -18.35 -12.68
N VAL A 85 -9.37 -19.32 -12.52
CA VAL A 85 -8.36 -19.33 -11.47
C VAL A 85 -6.98 -19.06 -12.08
N GLU A 86 -6.33 -18.01 -11.61
CA GLU A 86 -4.98 -17.64 -12.01
C GLU A 86 -3.95 -18.26 -11.05
N ILE A 87 -2.91 -18.85 -11.61
CA ILE A 87 -1.71 -19.24 -10.86
C ILE A 87 -0.83 -18.01 -10.76
N LYS A 88 -0.84 -17.36 -9.59
CA LYS A 88 -0.09 -16.13 -9.36
C LYS A 88 1.40 -16.36 -9.22
N ASP A 89 1.76 -17.35 -8.39
CA ASP A 89 3.15 -17.68 -8.12
C ASP A 89 3.27 -19.09 -7.53
N HIS A 90 4.51 -19.59 -7.50
CA HIS A 90 4.87 -20.78 -6.72
C HIS A 90 6.30 -20.65 -6.22
N PHE A 91 6.50 -21.00 -4.97
CA PHE A 91 7.79 -20.91 -4.28
C PHE A 91 8.21 -22.30 -3.79
N ARG A 92 9.50 -22.55 -3.79
CA ARG A 92 10.06 -23.74 -3.19
C ARG A 92 11.18 -23.39 -2.24
N HIS A 93 11.17 -24.00 -1.07
CA HIS A 93 12.15 -23.79 -0.05
C HIS A 93 12.64 -25.13 0.51
N THR A 94 13.96 -25.37 0.41
CA THR A 94 14.60 -26.56 0.97
C THR A 94 15.53 -26.13 2.10
N ARG A 95 15.40 -26.75 3.27
CA ARG A 95 16.23 -26.48 4.44
C ARG A 95 16.77 -27.76 5.07
N VAL A 96 17.93 -27.64 5.72
CA VAL A 96 18.52 -28.73 6.50
C VAL A 96 17.69 -28.94 7.77
N ARG A 97 17.43 -30.19 8.10
CA ARG A 97 16.86 -30.62 9.38
C ARG A 97 17.98 -31.07 10.32
N TYR A 98 17.96 -30.57 11.54
CA TYR A 98 18.88 -30.95 12.59
C TYR A 98 18.19 -31.78 13.66
N ASN A 99 18.92 -32.71 14.28
CA ASN A 99 18.42 -33.46 15.43
C ASN A 99 18.62 -32.65 16.74
N ASN A 100 18.15 -33.20 17.86
CA ASN A 100 18.28 -32.55 19.19
C ASN A 100 19.73 -32.32 19.64
N GLN A 101 20.72 -32.96 18.99
CA GLN A 101 22.14 -32.82 19.26
C GLN A 101 22.82 -31.78 18.33
N GLY A 102 22.03 -31.06 17.50
CA GLY A 102 22.55 -30.09 16.54
C GLY A 102 23.24 -30.71 15.31
N LYS A 103 23.11 -32.02 15.09
CA LYS A 103 23.67 -32.69 13.91
C LYS A 103 22.64 -32.76 12.81
N GLN A 104 23.08 -32.58 11.56
CA GLN A 104 22.23 -32.75 10.40
C GLN A 104 21.58 -34.14 10.41
N SER A 105 20.26 -34.20 10.32
CA SER A 105 19.45 -35.42 10.34
C SER A 105 18.60 -35.62 9.10
N GLY A 106 18.72 -34.72 8.11
CA GLY A 106 17.99 -34.79 6.86
C GLY A 106 17.65 -33.41 6.32
N TRP A 107 16.58 -33.35 5.58
CA TRP A 107 16.08 -32.18 4.86
C TRP A 107 14.59 -32.02 5.06
N ILE A 108 14.14 -30.78 5.01
CA ILE A 108 12.74 -30.41 4.89
C ILE A 108 12.59 -29.69 3.56
N ASP A 109 11.70 -30.13 2.73
CA ASP A 109 11.42 -29.54 1.43
C ASP A 109 9.95 -29.12 1.38
N ARG A 110 9.69 -27.88 1.03
CA ARG A 110 8.38 -27.24 1.02
C ARG A 110 8.15 -26.51 -0.29
N VAL A 111 6.97 -26.69 -0.85
CA VAL A 111 6.49 -25.90 -1.99
C VAL A 111 5.21 -25.19 -1.60
N GLU A 112 5.07 -23.97 -2.08
CA GLU A 112 3.88 -23.15 -1.96
C GLU A 112 3.35 -22.81 -3.34
N LEU A 113 2.02 -22.75 -3.46
CA LEU A 113 1.31 -22.37 -4.67
C LEU A 113 0.30 -21.27 -4.31
N VAL A 114 0.39 -20.15 -4.98
CA VAL A 114 -0.51 -19.00 -4.80
C VAL A 114 -1.48 -18.94 -5.97
N LEU A 115 -2.76 -19.05 -5.66
CA LEU A 115 -3.87 -18.96 -6.61
C LEU A 115 -4.67 -17.69 -6.34
N GLU A 116 -5.16 -17.06 -7.41
CA GLU A 116 -6.05 -15.91 -7.35
C GLU A 116 -7.28 -16.11 -8.24
N SER A 117 -8.43 -15.62 -7.80
CA SER A 117 -9.64 -15.59 -8.63
C SER A 117 -10.60 -14.48 -8.17
N LYS A 118 -11.28 -13.87 -9.14
CA LYS A 118 -12.45 -13.03 -8.89
C LYS A 118 -13.74 -13.88 -8.78
N ASP A 119 -13.70 -15.12 -9.26
CA ASP A 119 -14.76 -16.11 -9.09
C ASP A 119 -14.46 -16.99 -7.85
N PHE A 120 -15.13 -16.67 -6.76
CA PHE A 120 -14.93 -17.33 -5.47
C PHE A 120 -15.45 -18.78 -5.48
N GLN A 121 -16.40 -19.11 -6.34
CA GLN A 121 -16.89 -20.49 -6.49
C GLN A 121 -15.87 -21.34 -7.27
N ALA A 122 -15.29 -20.80 -8.34
CA ALA A 122 -14.29 -21.48 -9.12
C ALA A 122 -13.04 -21.82 -8.30
N ILE A 123 -12.52 -20.88 -7.50
CA ILE A 123 -11.35 -21.14 -6.65
C ILE A 123 -11.68 -22.12 -5.52
N SER A 124 -12.89 -22.08 -4.94
CA SER A 124 -13.33 -23.04 -3.91
C SER A 124 -13.39 -24.46 -4.47
N LYS A 125 -13.85 -24.62 -5.71
CA LYS A 125 -13.83 -25.92 -6.42
C LYS A 125 -12.41 -26.45 -6.58
N VAL A 126 -11.48 -25.61 -7.05
CA VAL A 126 -10.05 -25.97 -7.21
C VAL A 126 -9.44 -26.38 -5.88
N ILE A 127 -9.73 -25.63 -4.78
CA ILE A 127 -9.27 -26.00 -3.43
C ILE A 127 -9.75 -27.40 -3.04
N SER A 128 -11.02 -27.69 -3.31
CA SER A 128 -11.60 -29.01 -3.00
C SER A 128 -10.95 -30.14 -3.81
N GLU A 129 -10.60 -29.89 -5.08
CA GLU A 129 -9.90 -30.86 -5.94
C GLU A 129 -8.42 -31.03 -5.54
N LEU A 130 -7.84 -30.07 -4.84
CA LEU A 130 -6.47 -30.10 -4.30
C LEU A 130 -6.38 -30.80 -2.94
N ASP A 131 -7.50 -31.19 -2.35
CA ASP A 131 -7.48 -31.97 -1.11
C ASP A 131 -6.63 -33.24 -1.24
N GLY A 132 -5.81 -33.52 -0.24
CA GLY A 132 -4.82 -34.62 -0.26
C GLY A 132 -3.65 -34.43 -1.23
N VAL A 133 -3.60 -33.33 -2.02
CA VAL A 133 -2.46 -32.96 -2.87
C VAL A 133 -1.65 -31.86 -2.18
N MET A 134 -2.29 -30.77 -1.80
CA MET A 134 -1.72 -29.65 -1.05
C MET A 134 -2.68 -29.24 0.06
N ALA A 135 -2.15 -28.65 1.13
CA ALA A 135 -2.94 -28.10 2.22
C ALA A 135 -3.11 -26.59 2.05
N VAL A 136 -4.23 -26.05 2.49
CA VAL A 136 -4.43 -24.59 2.54
C VAL A 136 -3.64 -24.02 3.71
N GLU A 137 -2.82 -23.01 3.44
CA GLU A 137 -2.09 -22.24 4.45
C GLU A 137 -2.84 -20.98 4.84
N SER A 138 -3.30 -20.23 3.84
CA SER A 138 -4.04 -18.99 4.07
C SER A 138 -5.02 -18.69 2.94
N THR A 139 -6.07 -17.97 3.29
CA THR A 139 -7.06 -17.43 2.35
C THR A 139 -7.27 -15.96 2.67
N ASN A 140 -7.06 -15.09 1.68
CA ASN A 140 -7.17 -13.65 1.82
C ASN A 140 -8.14 -13.10 0.77
N ALA A 141 -9.16 -12.38 1.21
CA ALA A 141 -9.97 -11.57 0.31
C ALA A 141 -9.31 -10.19 0.15
N LEU A 142 -9.11 -9.77 -1.09
CA LEU A 142 -8.39 -8.55 -1.48
C LEU A 142 -9.25 -7.70 -2.41
N ILE A 143 -8.81 -6.47 -2.64
CA ILE A 143 -9.32 -5.64 -3.72
C ILE A 143 -8.38 -5.81 -4.92
N SER A 144 -8.92 -6.12 -6.09
CA SER A 144 -8.11 -6.30 -7.30
C SER A 144 -7.40 -5.00 -7.72
N SER A 145 -6.24 -5.13 -8.35
CA SER A 145 -5.46 -3.98 -8.82
C SER A 145 -6.24 -3.09 -9.79
N GLU A 146 -7.06 -3.69 -10.67
CA GLU A 146 -7.90 -2.93 -11.60
C GLU A 146 -8.93 -2.09 -10.86
N LYS A 147 -9.54 -2.64 -9.82
CA LYS A 147 -10.51 -1.94 -8.99
C LYS A 147 -9.84 -0.83 -8.18
N LEU A 148 -8.64 -1.09 -7.63
CA LEU A 148 -7.86 -0.07 -6.94
C LEU A 148 -7.50 1.11 -7.86
N MET A 149 -7.01 0.85 -9.07
CA MET A 149 -6.70 1.90 -10.05
C MET A 149 -7.92 2.73 -10.44
N SER A 150 -9.07 2.08 -10.62
CA SER A 150 -10.35 2.78 -10.91
C SER A 150 -10.75 3.69 -9.75
N LEU A 151 -10.62 3.22 -8.52
CA LEU A 151 -10.95 3.96 -7.30
C LEU A 151 -9.98 5.11 -7.03
N GLU A 152 -8.71 4.95 -7.37
CA GLU A 152 -7.67 5.97 -7.18
C GLU A 152 -8.04 7.27 -7.92
N ASN A 153 -8.40 7.18 -9.19
CA ASN A 153 -8.80 8.34 -9.98
C ASN A 153 -10.06 9.00 -9.41
N GLU A 154 -11.08 8.21 -9.08
CA GLU A 154 -12.33 8.71 -8.50
C GLU A 154 -12.10 9.43 -7.17
N LEU A 155 -11.36 8.79 -6.26
CA LEU A 155 -11.11 9.33 -4.91
C LEU A 155 -10.18 10.53 -4.94
N THR A 156 -9.17 10.53 -5.81
CA THR A 156 -8.27 11.67 -6.00
C THR A 156 -9.04 12.89 -6.51
N GLN A 157 -9.90 12.72 -7.50
CA GLN A 157 -10.75 13.79 -8.01
C GLN A 157 -11.67 14.35 -6.90
N ALA A 158 -12.34 13.46 -6.16
CA ALA A 158 -13.20 13.86 -5.05
C ALA A 158 -12.44 14.58 -3.93
N ALA A 159 -11.20 14.15 -3.63
CA ALA A 159 -10.34 14.82 -2.65
C ALA A 159 -9.89 16.20 -3.12
N LEU A 160 -9.57 16.37 -4.43
CA LEU A 160 -9.25 17.67 -5.03
C LEU A 160 -10.43 18.63 -4.99
N ASP A 161 -11.63 18.16 -5.25
CA ASP A 161 -12.84 18.99 -5.17
C ASP A 161 -13.14 19.38 -3.72
N LYS A 162 -12.97 18.48 -2.77
CA LYS A 162 -13.08 18.78 -1.34
C LYS A 162 -12.02 19.79 -0.88
N PHE A 163 -10.78 19.67 -1.40
CA PHE A 163 -9.71 20.63 -1.15
C PHE A 163 -10.10 22.03 -1.66
N LYS A 164 -10.53 22.17 -2.93
CA LYS A 164 -10.95 23.46 -3.52
C LYS A 164 -12.06 24.11 -2.73
N ASN A 165 -13.10 23.34 -2.38
CA ASN A 165 -14.23 23.80 -1.58
C ASN A 165 -13.78 24.31 -0.20
N LYS A 166 -12.87 23.58 0.46
CA LYS A 166 -12.34 23.97 1.78
C LYS A 166 -11.44 25.21 1.68
N ALA A 167 -10.59 25.31 0.65
CA ALA A 167 -9.76 26.47 0.40
C ALA A 167 -10.62 27.74 0.18
N THR A 168 -11.67 27.64 -0.64
CA THR A 168 -12.62 28.73 -0.89
C THR A 168 -13.39 29.10 0.37
N LEU A 169 -13.81 28.13 1.18
CA LEU A 169 -14.46 28.38 2.47
C LEU A 169 -13.55 29.17 3.41
N ILE A 170 -12.30 28.77 3.55
CA ILE A 170 -11.30 29.45 4.39
C ILE A 170 -11.06 30.88 3.88
N GLN A 171 -10.86 31.05 2.56
CA GLN A 171 -10.70 32.33 1.91
C GLN A 171 -11.85 33.29 2.24
N ASN A 172 -13.08 32.85 2.04
CA ASN A 172 -14.27 33.66 2.28
C ASN A 172 -14.49 33.98 3.77
N SER A 173 -14.26 32.99 4.64
CA SER A 173 -14.41 33.17 6.10
C SER A 173 -13.41 34.18 6.69
N LEU A 174 -12.26 34.33 6.05
CA LEU A 174 -11.22 35.30 6.44
C LEU A 174 -11.27 36.60 5.65
N ASN A 175 -12.33 36.81 4.83
CA ASN A 175 -12.49 37.99 3.96
C ASN A 175 -11.31 38.24 3.01
N MET A 176 -10.68 37.17 2.53
CA MET A 176 -9.58 37.23 1.57
C MET A 176 -10.11 37.18 0.11
N LYS A 177 -9.39 37.77 -0.83
CA LYS A 177 -9.80 37.84 -2.24
C LYS A 177 -9.36 36.67 -3.10
N GLY A 178 -8.43 35.87 -2.62
CA GLY A 178 -7.93 34.70 -3.32
C GLY A 178 -6.94 33.90 -2.51
N TYR A 179 -6.46 32.81 -3.11
CA TYR A 179 -5.38 32.03 -2.54
C TYR A 179 -4.42 31.53 -3.64
N GLN A 180 -3.22 31.21 -3.24
CA GLN A 180 -2.22 30.53 -4.06
C GLN A 180 -1.80 29.26 -3.36
N ILE A 181 -1.73 28.15 -4.11
CA ILE A 181 -1.20 26.90 -3.59
C ILE A 181 0.33 27.02 -3.50
N LEU A 182 0.88 26.82 -2.31
CA LEU A 182 2.32 26.79 -2.07
C LEU A 182 2.87 25.39 -2.14
N ASP A 183 2.08 24.43 -1.62
CA ASP A 183 2.46 23.04 -1.55
C ASP A 183 1.19 22.17 -1.57
N LEU A 184 1.24 21.05 -2.29
CA LEU A 184 0.14 20.12 -2.42
C LEU A 184 0.71 18.71 -2.46
N ASP A 185 0.40 17.94 -1.43
CA ASP A 185 0.73 16.53 -1.32
C ASP A 185 -0.55 15.71 -1.50
N VAL A 186 -0.53 14.80 -2.48
CA VAL A 186 -1.64 13.89 -2.79
C VAL A 186 -1.23 12.48 -2.43
N SER A 187 -1.73 11.98 -1.32
CA SER A 187 -1.49 10.59 -0.90
C SER A 187 -2.31 9.63 -1.75
N SER A 188 -1.63 8.69 -2.40
CA SER A 188 -2.23 7.65 -3.23
C SER A 188 -3.03 6.66 -2.38
N VAL A 189 -4.10 6.12 -2.97
CA VAL A 189 -4.93 5.05 -2.40
C VAL A 189 -4.11 3.79 -2.11
N ASN A 190 -3.10 3.51 -2.92
CA ASN A 190 -2.27 2.30 -2.83
C ASN A 190 -1.33 2.27 -1.62
N GLU A 191 -0.93 3.42 -1.06
CA GLU A 191 0.00 3.47 0.07
C GLU A 191 -0.62 2.97 1.38
N GLN A 192 -1.94 2.95 1.50
CA GLN A 192 -2.65 2.60 2.73
C GLN A 192 -3.17 1.16 2.77
N THR A 193 -3.25 0.48 1.62
CA THR A 193 -3.89 -0.84 1.48
C THR A 193 -2.91 -2.02 1.49
N MET A 194 -1.61 -1.78 1.59
CA MET A 194 -0.58 -2.83 1.51
C MET A 194 -0.36 -3.65 2.79
N SER A 195 -1.22 -3.54 3.79
CA SER A 195 -1.17 -4.47 4.92
C SER A 195 -2.17 -5.60 4.68
N PRO A 196 -1.71 -6.80 4.23
CA PRO A 196 -2.57 -7.98 4.21
C PRO A 196 -2.98 -8.24 5.66
N ARG A 197 -4.25 -8.06 5.96
CA ARG A 197 -4.79 -8.56 7.23
C ARG A 197 -5.00 -10.05 7.04
N PRO A 198 -4.27 -10.91 7.77
CA PRO A 198 -4.56 -12.32 7.76
C PRO A 198 -6.04 -12.48 8.17
N TYR A 199 -6.80 -13.13 7.34
CA TYR A 199 -8.14 -13.56 7.70
C TYR A 199 -7.95 -14.65 8.76
N MET A 200 -8.03 -14.26 10.02
CA MET A 200 -8.12 -15.22 11.10
C MET A 200 -9.46 -15.95 10.88
N MET A 201 -9.39 -17.18 10.39
CA MET A 201 -10.43 -18.14 10.66
C MET A 201 -10.53 -18.20 12.18
N ALA A 202 -11.51 -17.49 12.75
CA ALA A 202 -11.89 -17.68 14.13
C ALA A 202 -12.34 -19.13 14.27
N MET A 203 -11.42 -19.99 14.68
CA MET A 203 -11.73 -21.29 15.24
C MET A 203 -12.36 -21.07 16.62
N GLU A 204 -13.45 -20.35 16.68
CA GLU A 204 -14.42 -20.51 17.75
C GLU A 204 -15.27 -21.73 17.43
N LYS A 205 -14.77 -22.88 17.85
CA LYS A 205 -15.39 -24.20 17.73
C LYS A 205 -16.74 -24.32 18.44
N SER A 206 -17.35 -23.27 18.95
CA SER A 206 -18.55 -23.37 19.78
C SER A 206 -19.74 -22.49 19.37
N ALA A 207 -19.65 -21.62 18.38
CA ALA A 207 -20.77 -20.75 18.01
C ALA A 207 -21.26 -20.90 16.54
N VAL A 208 -20.54 -21.62 15.67
CA VAL A 208 -20.91 -21.78 14.24
C VAL A 208 -21.64 -23.08 13.96
N MET A 209 -21.85 -23.92 14.98
CA MET A 209 -22.57 -25.19 14.79
C MET A 209 -24.11 -25.08 14.69
N SER A 210 -24.66 -23.85 14.67
CA SER A 210 -26.11 -23.65 14.55
C SER A 210 -26.57 -23.06 13.21
N ALA A 211 -25.68 -22.87 12.25
CA ALA A 211 -26.04 -22.33 10.93
C ALA A 211 -25.41 -23.12 9.76
N VAL A 212 -25.08 -24.38 9.96
CA VAL A 212 -24.75 -25.27 8.84
C VAL A 212 -26.05 -25.90 8.39
N ASP A 213 -26.71 -25.26 7.45
CA ASP A 213 -27.61 -25.95 6.53
C ASP A 213 -26.76 -26.94 5.73
N SER A 214 -27.28 -28.13 5.51
CA SER A 214 -26.58 -29.35 5.05
C SER A 214 -26.11 -29.32 3.57
N SER A 215 -25.85 -28.18 3.01
CA SER A 215 -25.13 -27.99 1.74
C SER A 215 -23.75 -27.42 2.06
N GLY A 216 -22.71 -28.22 1.91
CA GLY A 216 -21.32 -27.92 2.33
C GLY A 216 -20.61 -26.76 1.64
N ASP A 217 -21.30 -25.69 1.31
CA ASP A 217 -20.73 -24.46 0.77
C ASP A 217 -20.39 -23.51 1.92
N ALA A 218 -19.12 -23.48 2.29
CA ALA A 218 -18.60 -22.38 3.10
C ALA A 218 -18.71 -21.10 2.28
N TYR A 219 -19.75 -20.29 2.52
CA TYR A 219 -19.89 -18.98 1.92
C TYR A 219 -18.73 -18.09 2.40
N LEU A 220 -17.79 -17.84 1.50
CA LEU A 220 -16.75 -16.84 1.70
C LEU A 220 -17.38 -15.46 1.42
N GLU A 221 -17.80 -14.76 2.47
CA GLU A 221 -18.30 -13.40 2.31
C GLU A 221 -17.17 -12.45 1.89
N ASN A 222 -17.48 -11.65 0.87
CA ASN A 222 -16.54 -10.71 0.27
C ASN A 222 -16.20 -9.53 1.17
N GLY A 223 -16.13 -9.55 2.41
CA GLY A 223 -15.82 -8.45 3.32
C GLY A 223 -15.66 -7.08 2.64
N LYS A 224 -15.86 -6.01 3.37
CA LYS A 224 -15.71 -4.65 2.87
C LYS A 224 -14.45 -4.00 3.44
N GLU A 225 -13.90 -3.02 2.71
CA GLU A 225 -12.74 -2.24 3.11
C GLU A 225 -12.96 -0.76 2.84
N LYS A 226 -12.47 0.10 3.72
CA LYS A 226 -12.52 1.56 3.54
C LYS A 226 -11.23 2.02 2.88
N ILE A 227 -11.40 2.58 1.70
CA ILE A 227 -10.33 3.18 0.92
C ILE A 227 -10.39 4.68 1.10
N LYS A 228 -9.23 5.33 1.28
CA LYS A 228 -9.12 6.76 1.54
C LYS A 228 -8.17 7.42 0.56
N ALA A 229 -8.51 8.63 0.13
CA ALA A 229 -7.59 9.54 -0.50
C ALA A 229 -7.47 10.81 0.33
N ARG A 230 -6.26 11.32 0.48
CA ARG A 230 -5.96 12.48 1.30
C ARG A 230 -5.11 13.47 0.52
N ILE A 231 -5.47 14.73 0.66
CA ILE A 231 -4.68 15.86 0.19
C ILE A 231 -4.24 16.67 1.39
N SER A 232 -2.95 16.89 1.52
CA SER A 232 -2.35 17.83 2.46
C SER A 232 -1.90 19.05 1.69
N ALA A 233 -2.32 20.24 2.09
CA ALA A 233 -2.04 21.45 1.35
C ALA A 233 -1.59 22.60 2.25
N ARG A 234 -0.73 23.45 1.68
CA ARG A 234 -0.38 24.77 2.20
C ARG A 234 -0.75 25.81 1.17
N ILE A 235 -1.55 26.78 1.56
CA ILE A 235 -1.97 27.89 0.71
C ILE A 235 -1.57 29.21 1.33
N ALA A 236 -1.23 30.19 0.49
CA ALA A 236 -1.08 31.59 0.86
C ALA A 236 -2.36 32.33 0.48
N LEU A 237 -3.00 32.97 1.46
CA LEU A 237 -4.18 33.81 1.22
C LEU A 237 -3.76 35.19 0.72
N ARG A 238 -4.53 35.78 -0.19
CA ARG A 238 -4.30 37.10 -0.78
C ARG A 238 -5.37 38.05 -0.28
N ALA A 239 -4.94 39.21 0.22
CA ALA A 239 -5.82 40.29 0.67
C ALA A 239 -6.29 41.19 -0.49
N GLU A 240 -5.53 41.23 -1.59
CA GLU A 240 -5.79 42.00 -2.82
C GLU A 240 -5.61 41.10 -4.06
#